data_fe2336823fae6fd683b05325b47f7f3a
#
_entry.id   fe2336823fae6fd683b05325b47f7f3a
#
_cell.length_a   1.000
_cell.length_b   1.000
_cell.length_c   1.000
_cell.angle_alpha   90.00
_cell.angle_beta   90.00
_cell.angle_gamma   90.00
#
_symmetry.space_group_name_H-M   'P 1'
#
loop_
_entity.id
_entity.type
_entity.pdbx_description
1 polymer ?
#
loop_
_entity_poly.entity_id
_entity_poly.type
_entity_poly.pdbx_seq_one_letter_code
_entity_poly.pdbx_strand_id
1 'polypeptide(L)'
;PPLQVFQQQAQLRRYALTAAAAVVLSLALARGVSLHNDYWASIAALMVLRPGLHDTRTRYLRRLTGTLVGCVATMFIIGWAHDATGWLVVFTALAASAAFSTQKAHYGLFTCLMSATIIFMQAIGHGDPLAATEHRIEATLLGGSVALVLGMLLSLTERFLENGAFGAYQGVFRPRGDD
;
A
#
# COMPACT_ATOMS: atom_id res chain seq x y z
N PRO A 1 25.07 2.10 22.43
CA PRO A 1 25.41 3.53 22.43
C PRO A 1 24.13 4.35 22.28
N PRO A 2 23.89 5.37 23.11
CA PRO A 2 22.63 6.11 23.14
C PRO A 2 22.29 6.81 21.81
N LEU A 3 23.28 7.20 21.02
CA LEU A 3 23.09 7.88 19.74
C LEU A 3 22.32 7.02 18.70
N GLN A 4 22.54 5.72 18.65
CA GLN A 4 21.85 4.82 17.72
C GLN A 4 20.36 4.69 18.08
N VAL A 5 20.03 4.69 19.36
CA VAL A 5 18.65 4.63 19.85
C VAL A 5 17.90 5.92 19.49
N PHE A 6 18.52 7.09 19.64
CA PHE A 6 17.91 8.37 19.26
C PHE A 6 17.69 8.49 17.74
N GLN A 7 18.65 8.04 16.93
CA GLN A 7 18.49 8.04 15.47
C GLN A 7 17.38 7.10 15.03
N GLN A 8 17.31 5.91 15.61
CA GLN A 8 16.26 4.93 15.31
C GLN A 8 14.87 5.45 15.71
N GLN A 9 14.75 6.12 16.85
CA GLN A 9 13.49 6.75 17.27
C GLN A 9 13.09 7.90 16.33
N ALA A 10 14.03 8.73 15.87
CA ALA A 10 13.75 9.81 14.94
C ALA A 10 13.25 9.28 13.57
N GLN A 11 13.88 8.23 13.04
CA GLN A 11 13.43 7.57 11.81
C GLN A 11 12.03 6.96 11.97
N LEU A 12 11.77 6.28 13.08
CA LEU A 12 10.46 5.69 13.35
C LEU A 12 9.37 6.77 13.45
N ARG A 13 9.64 7.88 14.09
CA ARG A 13 8.70 9.02 14.17
C ARG A 13 8.40 9.62 12.80
N ARG A 14 9.43 9.82 11.96
CA ARG A 14 9.23 10.32 10.58
C ARG A 14 8.39 9.37 9.76
N TYR A 15 8.68 8.08 9.82
CA TYR A 15 7.88 7.06 9.13
C TYR A 15 6.43 7.05 9.63
N ALA A 16 6.20 7.12 10.94
CA ALA A 16 4.86 7.16 11.51
C ALA A 16 4.07 8.40 11.06
N LEU A 17 4.71 9.58 11.04
CA LEU A 17 4.10 10.82 10.55
C LEU A 17 3.78 10.73 9.06
N THR A 18 4.69 10.16 8.25
CA THR A 18 4.46 9.95 6.81
C THR A 18 3.31 8.98 6.58
N ALA A 19 3.21 7.91 7.37
CA ALA A 19 2.11 6.96 7.30
C ALA A 19 0.77 7.61 7.67
N ALA A 20 0.74 8.41 8.73
CA ALA A 20 -0.44 9.16 9.12
C ALA A 20 -0.86 10.17 8.03
N ALA A 21 0.09 10.91 7.46
CA ALA A 21 -0.15 11.83 6.36
C ALA A 21 -0.67 11.09 5.12
N ALA A 22 -0.14 9.89 4.81
CA ALA A 22 -0.61 9.07 3.69
C ALA A 22 -2.07 8.65 3.86
N VAL A 23 -2.48 8.25 5.06
CA VAL A 23 -3.86 7.89 5.38
C VAL A 23 -4.79 9.09 5.23
N VAL A 24 -4.45 10.23 5.84
CA VAL A 24 -5.29 11.43 5.80
C VAL A 24 -5.40 11.98 4.38
N LEU A 25 -4.27 12.07 3.66
CA LEU A 25 -4.25 12.62 2.30
C LEU A 25 -5.00 11.71 1.32
N SER A 26 -4.81 10.39 1.40
CA SER A 26 -5.53 9.46 0.53
C SER A 26 -7.03 9.47 0.80
N LEU A 27 -7.45 9.62 2.07
CA LEU A 27 -8.86 9.75 2.43
C LEU A 27 -9.45 11.07 1.92
N ALA A 28 -8.75 12.18 2.09
CA ALA A 28 -9.20 13.49 1.62
C ALA A 28 -9.34 13.53 0.10
N LEU A 29 -8.37 12.96 -0.64
CA LEU A 29 -8.42 12.86 -2.09
C LEU A 29 -9.55 11.93 -2.55
N ALA A 30 -9.74 10.77 -1.91
CA ALA A 30 -10.81 9.84 -2.23
C ALA A 30 -12.20 10.49 -2.07
N ARG A 31 -12.38 11.28 -1.02
CA ARG A 31 -13.62 12.08 -0.81
C ARG A 31 -13.77 13.19 -1.83
N GLY A 32 -12.68 13.88 -2.18
CA GLY A 32 -12.68 14.93 -3.19
C GLY A 32 -13.10 14.47 -4.57
N VAL A 33 -12.76 13.21 -4.92
CA VAL A 33 -13.14 12.56 -6.18
C VAL A 33 -14.45 11.77 -6.05
N SER A 34 -15.13 11.84 -4.87
CA SER A 34 -16.37 11.12 -4.59
C SER A 34 -16.28 9.60 -4.79
N LEU A 35 -15.13 9.01 -4.45
CA LEU A 35 -14.95 7.56 -4.50
C LEU A 35 -15.93 6.86 -3.55
N HIS A 36 -16.65 5.91 -4.09
CA HIS A 36 -17.47 5.01 -3.28
C HIS A 36 -16.54 4.16 -2.40
N ASN A 37 -16.77 4.07 -1.10
CA ASN A 37 -15.88 3.39 -0.16
C ASN A 37 -14.46 4.02 -0.07
N ASP A 38 -14.40 5.32 0.18
CA ASP A 38 -13.20 6.16 0.28
C ASP A 38 -12.09 5.60 1.19
N TYR A 39 -12.46 4.87 2.26
CA TYR A 39 -11.52 4.26 3.21
C TYR A 39 -10.60 3.19 2.59
N TRP A 40 -10.98 2.57 1.47
CA TRP A 40 -10.13 1.61 0.79
C TRP A 40 -8.83 2.21 0.24
N ALA A 41 -8.88 3.48 -0.18
CA ALA A 41 -7.69 4.20 -0.62
C ALA A 41 -6.70 4.39 0.53
N SER A 42 -7.18 4.71 1.73
CA SER A 42 -6.36 4.86 2.93
C SER A 42 -5.72 3.54 3.37
N ILE A 43 -6.48 2.44 3.32
CA ILE A 43 -5.94 1.10 3.57
C ILE A 43 -4.88 0.73 2.53
N ALA A 44 -5.11 1.06 1.26
CA ALA A 44 -4.14 0.81 0.20
C ALA A 44 -2.84 1.59 0.43
N ALA A 45 -2.93 2.88 0.79
CA ALA A 45 -1.78 3.70 1.08
C ALA A 45 -0.94 3.15 2.25
N LEU A 46 -1.61 2.79 3.36
CA LEU A 46 -0.94 2.23 4.54
C LEU A 46 -0.26 0.88 4.26
N MET A 47 -0.90 0.02 3.47
CA MET A 47 -0.34 -1.29 3.13
C MET A 47 0.83 -1.22 2.15
N VAL A 48 0.89 -0.19 1.30
CA VAL A 48 1.94 0.01 0.31
C VAL A 48 3.16 0.69 0.91
N LEU A 49 2.96 1.69 1.77
CA LEU A 49 4.05 2.49 2.35
C LEU A 49 5.00 1.61 3.16
N ARG A 50 6.30 1.74 2.87
CA ARG A 50 7.39 1.07 3.59
C ARG A 50 8.54 2.05 3.85
N PRO A 51 9.36 1.78 4.88
CA PRO A 51 10.64 2.46 5.01
C PRO A 51 11.51 2.13 3.80
N GLY A 52 11.79 3.13 2.97
CA GLY A 52 12.52 2.99 1.70
C GLY A 52 11.64 3.04 0.45
N LEU A 53 12.07 3.88 -0.50
CA LEU A 53 11.33 4.11 -1.75
C LEU A 53 11.26 2.87 -2.64
N HIS A 54 12.37 2.12 -2.73
CA HIS A 54 12.43 0.89 -3.54
C HIS A 54 11.42 -0.15 -3.05
N ASP A 55 11.32 -0.35 -1.74
CA ASP A 55 10.40 -1.31 -1.14
C ASP A 55 8.94 -0.86 -1.30
N THR A 56 8.67 0.44 -1.15
CA THR A 56 7.35 1.03 -1.39
C THR A 56 6.93 0.83 -2.84
N ARG A 57 7.81 1.11 -3.81
CA ARG A 57 7.53 0.91 -5.25
C ARG A 57 7.25 -0.55 -5.59
N THR A 58 8.11 -1.46 -5.14
CA THR A 58 7.96 -2.90 -5.38
C THR A 58 6.64 -3.42 -4.78
N ARG A 59 6.30 -2.95 -3.59
CA ARG A 59 5.07 -3.33 -2.91
C ARG A 59 3.83 -2.76 -3.60
N TYR A 60 3.91 -1.53 -4.11
CA TYR A 60 2.83 -0.94 -4.91
C TYR A 60 2.57 -1.74 -6.18
N LEU A 61 3.62 -2.06 -6.95
CA LEU A 61 3.46 -2.84 -8.18
C LEU A 61 2.88 -4.23 -7.90
N ARG A 62 3.36 -4.93 -6.86
CA ARG A 62 2.80 -6.23 -6.45
C ARG A 62 1.36 -6.13 -6.01
N ARG A 63 0.96 -5.03 -5.36
CA ARG A 63 -0.43 -4.79 -4.99
C ARG A 63 -1.30 -4.53 -6.20
N LEU A 64 -0.86 -3.67 -7.11
CA LEU A 64 -1.60 -3.33 -8.33
C LEU A 64 -1.81 -4.55 -9.21
N THR A 65 -0.73 -5.29 -9.53
CA THR A 65 -0.82 -6.51 -10.33
C THR A 65 -1.67 -7.58 -9.66
N GLY A 66 -1.51 -7.79 -8.34
CA GLY A 66 -2.34 -8.73 -7.58
C GLY A 66 -3.82 -8.35 -7.63
N THR A 67 -4.16 -7.08 -7.42
CA THR A 67 -5.53 -6.59 -7.50
C THR A 67 -6.12 -6.80 -8.88
N LEU A 68 -5.40 -6.42 -9.95
CA LEU A 68 -5.88 -6.59 -11.33
C LEU A 68 -6.11 -8.07 -11.68
N VAL A 69 -5.15 -8.94 -11.37
CA VAL A 69 -5.29 -10.38 -11.61
C VAL A 69 -6.46 -10.97 -10.81
N GLY A 70 -6.58 -10.58 -9.52
CA GLY A 70 -7.69 -11.01 -8.67
C GLY A 70 -9.06 -10.57 -9.21
N CYS A 71 -9.18 -9.32 -9.66
CA CYS A 71 -10.40 -8.79 -10.26
C CYS A 71 -10.80 -9.57 -11.52
N VAL A 72 -9.86 -9.75 -12.46
CA VAL A 72 -10.12 -10.46 -13.72
C VAL A 72 -10.50 -11.92 -13.45
N ALA A 73 -9.73 -12.63 -12.63
CA ALA A 73 -10.01 -14.03 -12.30
C ALA A 73 -11.40 -14.20 -11.64
N THR A 74 -11.75 -13.28 -10.74
CA THR A 74 -13.03 -13.33 -10.02
C THR A 74 -14.20 -13.08 -10.97
N MET A 75 -14.10 -12.11 -11.87
CA MET A 75 -15.14 -11.84 -12.87
C MET A 75 -15.38 -13.04 -13.78
N PHE A 76 -14.30 -13.74 -14.20
CA PHE A 76 -14.43 -14.99 -14.96
C PHE A 76 -15.16 -16.08 -14.18
N ILE A 77 -14.84 -16.26 -12.90
CA ILE A 77 -15.47 -17.27 -12.03
C ILE A 77 -16.95 -16.95 -11.83
N ILE A 78 -17.30 -15.68 -11.56
CA ILE A 78 -18.70 -15.25 -11.41
C ILE A 78 -19.48 -15.51 -12.69
N GLY A 79 -18.94 -15.14 -13.85
CA GLY A 79 -19.57 -15.39 -15.15
C GLY A 79 -19.79 -16.88 -15.44
N TRP A 80 -18.88 -17.75 -14.97
CA TRP A 80 -19.01 -19.20 -15.13
C TRP A 80 -19.99 -19.82 -14.13
N ALA A 81 -20.07 -19.29 -12.90
CA ALA A 81 -20.88 -19.84 -11.82
C ALA A 81 -22.40 -19.62 -12.01
N HIS A 82 -22.83 -18.82 -12.99
CA HIS A 82 -24.25 -18.56 -13.34
C HIS A 82 -25.14 -18.32 -12.10
N ASP A 83 -24.75 -17.38 -11.25
CA ASP A 83 -25.50 -16.94 -10.04
C ASP A 83 -25.78 -18.04 -9.00
N ALA A 84 -25.10 -19.17 -9.05
CA ALA A 84 -25.19 -20.20 -8.02
C ALA A 84 -24.51 -19.76 -6.72
N THR A 85 -25.23 -19.07 -5.83
CA THR A 85 -24.77 -18.48 -4.57
C THR A 85 -23.96 -19.48 -3.74
N GLY A 86 -24.31 -20.77 -3.74
CA GLY A 86 -23.58 -21.80 -3.00
C GLY A 86 -22.11 -21.92 -3.41
N TRP A 87 -21.81 -21.87 -4.70
CA TRP A 87 -20.43 -21.90 -5.22
C TRP A 87 -19.66 -20.63 -4.85
N LEU A 88 -20.33 -19.47 -4.90
CA LEU A 88 -19.70 -18.19 -4.49
C LEU A 88 -19.27 -18.21 -3.04
N VAL A 89 -20.06 -18.79 -2.13
CA VAL A 89 -19.71 -18.96 -0.71
C VAL A 89 -18.46 -19.84 -0.56
N VAL A 90 -18.41 -20.97 -1.28
CA VAL A 90 -17.25 -21.87 -1.24
C VAL A 90 -15.99 -21.18 -1.77
N PHE A 91 -16.07 -20.49 -2.91
CA PHE A 91 -14.93 -19.75 -3.46
C PHE A 91 -14.49 -18.61 -2.56
N THR A 92 -15.41 -17.90 -1.90
CA THR A 92 -15.07 -16.87 -0.90
C THR A 92 -14.28 -17.45 0.26
N ALA A 93 -14.73 -18.57 0.82
CA ALA A 93 -14.05 -19.25 1.93
C ALA A 93 -12.66 -19.74 1.54
N LEU A 94 -12.53 -20.34 0.37
CA LEU A 94 -11.24 -20.80 -0.17
C LEU A 94 -10.29 -19.63 -0.44
N ALA A 95 -10.77 -18.56 -1.10
CA ALA A 95 -9.96 -17.38 -1.39
C ALA A 95 -9.50 -16.68 -0.11
N ALA A 96 -10.38 -16.52 0.88
CA ALA A 96 -10.02 -15.94 2.18
C ALA A 96 -8.97 -16.78 2.90
N SER A 97 -9.19 -18.09 3.01
CA SER A 97 -8.26 -19.01 3.66
C SER A 97 -6.88 -19.00 3.00
N ALA A 98 -6.85 -19.05 1.67
CA ALA A 98 -5.62 -18.97 0.91
C ALA A 98 -4.94 -17.59 1.03
N ALA A 99 -5.70 -16.50 1.10
CA ALA A 99 -5.16 -15.16 1.32
C ALA A 99 -4.40 -15.08 2.66
N PHE A 100 -5.02 -15.50 3.74
CA PHE A 100 -4.37 -15.49 5.07
C PHE A 100 -3.15 -16.41 5.12
N SER A 101 -3.19 -17.56 4.47
CA SER A 101 -2.06 -18.49 4.40
C SER A 101 -0.86 -17.91 3.65
N THR A 102 -1.10 -17.10 2.61
CA THR A 102 -0.05 -16.53 1.74
C THR A 102 0.42 -15.15 2.16
N GLN A 103 -0.21 -14.51 3.15
CA GLN A 103 0.04 -13.13 3.56
C GLN A 103 1.51 -12.82 3.85
N LYS A 104 2.22 -13.74 4.50
CA LYS A 104 3.64 -13.58 4.87
C LYS A 104 4.60 -14.00 3.76
N ALA A 105 4.20 -14.93 2.89
CA ALA A 105 5.06 -15.50 1.85
C ALA A 105 5.06 -14.67 0.56
N HIS A 106 3.87 -14.34 0.03
CA HIS A 106 3.74 -13.68 -1.27
C HIS A 106 2.68 -12.58 -1.24
N TYR A 107 3.14 -11.33 -1.06
CA TYR A 107 2.24 -10.16 -0.96
C TYR A 107 1.34 -9.96 -2.19
N GLY A 108 1.84 -10.20 -3.42
CA GLY A 108 1.04 -10.08 -4.64
C GLY A 108 -0.10 -11.10 -4.69
N LEU A 109 0.17 -12.36 -4.29
CA LEU A 109 -0.85 -13.40 -4.21
C LEU A 109 -1.89 -13.11 -3.10
N PHE A 110 -1.42 -12.62 -1.96
CA PHE A 110 -2.31 -12.14 -0.89
C PHE A 110 -3.28 -11.07 -1.40
N THR A 111 -2.80 -10.05 -2.12
CA THR A 111 -3.66 -8.98 -2.64
C THR A 111 -4.62 -9.47 -3.73
N CYS A 112 -4.20 -10.43 -4.56
CA CYS A 112 -5.04 -11.10 -5.55
C CYS A 112 -6.23 -11.80 -4.88
N LEU A 113 -5.94 -12.68 -3.93
CA LEU A 113 -6.95 -13.46 -3.21
C LEU A 113 -7.87 -12.59 -2.33
N MET A 114 -7.33 -11.54 -1.70
CA MET A 114 -8.14 -10.57 -0.95
C MET A 114 -9.09 -9.78 -1.84
N SER A 115 -8.66 -9.41 -3.04
CA SER A 115 -9.54 -8.74 -4.01
C SER A 115 -10.65 -9.70 -4.47
N ALA A 116 -10.31 -10.95 -4.77
CA ALA A 116 -11.28 -11.98 -5.10
C ALA A 116 -12.32 -12.19 -3.99
N THR A 117 -11.86 -12.33 -2.73
CA THR A 117 -12.74 -12.51 -1.57
C THR A 117 -13.77 -11.39 -1.46
N ILE A 118 -13.34 -10.14 -1.62
CA ILE A 118 -14.22 -8.97 -1.46
C ILE A 118 -15.25 -8.91 -2.60
N ILE A 119 -14.84 -9.19 -3.85
CA ILE A 119 -15.75 -9.18 -5.00
C ILE A 119 -16.77 -10.32 -4.88
N PHE A 120 -16.36 -11.52 -4.44
CA PHE A 120 -17.29 -12.62 -4.19
C PHE A 120 -18.29 -12.27 -3.06
N MET A 121 -17.84 -11.63 -1.98
CA MET A 121 -18.73 -11.18 -0.91
C MET A 121 -19.77 -10.17 -1.41
N GLN A 122 -19.38 -9.26 -2.31
CA GLN A 122 -20.32 -8.32 -2.94
C GLN A 122 -21.33 -9.04 -3.82
N ALA A 123 -20.89 -10.02 -4.61
CA ALA A 123 -21.77 -10.82 -5.43
C ALA A 123 -22.79 -11.62 -4.61
N ILE A 124 -22.37 -12.21 -3.49
CA ILE A 124 -23.28 -12.92 -2.55
C ILE A 124 -24.32 -11.95 -1.94
N GLY A 125 -23.91 -10.73 -1.63
CA GLY A 125 -24.79 -9.69 -1.10
C GLY A 125 -25.67 -8.99 -2.13
N HIS A 126 -25.78 -9.56 -3.34
CA HIS A 126 -26.53 -8.97 -4.48
C HIS A 126 -26.04 -7.56 -4.88
N GLY A 127 -24.80 -7.20 -4.51
CA GLY A 127 -24.12 -6.02 -5.01
C GLY A 127 -23.60 -6.22 -6.42
N ASP A 128 -23.28 -5.11 -7.11
CA ASP A 128 -22.69 -5.19 -8.45
C ASP A 128 -21.20 -5.56 -8.37
N PRO A 129 -20.79 -6.77 -8.85
CA PRO A 129 -19.38 -7.18 -8.84
C PRO A 129 -18.49 -6.32 -9.74
N LEU A 130 -19.06 -5.72 -10.80
CA LEU A 130 -18.32 -4.83 -11.70
C LEU A 130 -17.97 -3.52 -10.99
N ALA A 131 -18.95 -2.89 -10.34
CA ALA A 131 -18.72 -1.70 -9.52
C ALA A 131 -17.72 -1.96 -8.38
N ALA A 132 -17.81 -3.12 -7.72
CA ALA A 132 -16.83 -3.52 -6.71
C ALA A 132 -15.40 -3.63 -7.27
N THR A 133 -15.27 -4.16 -8.49
CA THR A 133 -13.99 -4.27 -9.20
C THR A 133 -13.41 -2.89 -9.52
N GLU A 134 -14.20 -1.98 -10.08
CA GLU A 134 -13.80 -0.61 -10.39
C GLU A 134 -13.31 0.11 -9.12
N HIS A 135 -14.09 0.11 -8.06
CA HIS A 135 -13.73 0.74 -6.79
C HIS A 135 -12.45 0.18 -6.18
N ARG A 136 -12.18 -1.13 -6.34
CA ARG A 136 -10.93 -1.75 -5.87
C ARG A 136 -9.71 -1.27 -6.65
N ILE A 137 -9.83 -1.14 -7.95
CA ILE A 137 -8.76 -0.65 -8.82
C ILE A 137 -8.49 0.83 -8.52
N GLU A 138 -9.52 1.66 -8.50
CA GLU A 138 -9.43 3.09 -8.21
C GLU A 138 -8.78 3.37 -6.84
N ALA A 139 -9.25 2.69 -5.79
CA ALA A 139 -8.69 2.82 -4.45
C ALA A 139 -7.23 2.38 -4.38
N THR A 140 -6.85 1.32 -5.12
CA THR A 140 -5.46 0.84 -5.16
C THR A 140 -4.55 1.81 -5.92
N LEU A 141 -5.03 2.38 -7.02
CA LEU A 141 -4.31 3.39 -7.79
C LEU A 141 -4.11 4.66 -6.97
N LEU A 142 -5.18 5.21 -6.39
CA LEU A 142 -5.11 6.45 -5.63
C LEU A 142 -4.26 6.29 -4.36
N GLY A 143 -4.56 5.31 -3.52
CA GLY A 143 -3.84 5.09 -2.27
C GLY A 143 -2.37 4.71 -2.50
N GLY A 144 -2.10 3.89 -3.52
CA GLY A 144 -0.75 3.50 -3.89
C GLY A 144 0.08 4.66 -4.45
N SER A 145 -0.53 5.53 -5.26
CA SER A 145 0.13 6.74 -5.78
C SER A 145 0.49 7.72 -4.66
N VAL A 146 -0.43 7.96 -3.73
CA VAL A 146 -0.17 8.78 -2.54
C VAL A 146 0.99 8.22 -1.73
N ALA A 147 1.00 6.90 -1.48
CA ALA A 147 2.08 6.24 -0.75
C ALA A 147 3.43 6.37 -1.46
N LEU A 148 3.47 6.28 -2.80
CA LEU A 148 4.69 6.47 -3.58
C LEU A 148 5.23 7.89 -3.47
N VAL A 149 4.38 8.90 -3.64
CA VAL A 149 4.78 10.31 -3.55
C VAL A 149 5.33 10.63 -2.15
N LEU A 150 4.63 10.23 -1.11
CA LEU A 150 5.08 10.47 0.27
C LEU A 150 6.33 9.65 0.62
N GLY A 151 6.45 8.41 0.14
CA GLY A 151 7.66 7.60 0.29
C GLY A 151 8.86 8.22 -0.42
N MET A 152 8.65 8.84 -1.58
CA MET A 152 9.69 9.59 -2.29
C MET A 152 10.11 10.84 -1.52
N LEU A 153 9.16 11.62 -1.00
CA LEU A 153 9.45 12.80 -0.18
C LEU A 153 10.22 12.42 1.09
N LEU A 154 9.83 11.33 1.76
CA LEU A 154 10.54 10.83 2.93
C LEU A 154 11.98 10.45 2.59
N SER A 155 12.20 9.71 1.51
CA SER A 155 13.55 9.29 1.08
C SER A 155 14.44 10.47 0.67
N LEU A 156 13.87 11.50 0.05
CA LEU A 156 14.59 12.73 -0.26
C LEU A 156 15.00 13.48 1.00
N THR A 157 14.10 13.60 1.95
CA THR A 157 14.38 14.25 3.25
C THR A 157 15.51 13.55 4.01
N GLU A 158 15.50 12.20 4.01
CA GLU A 158 16.58 11.42 4.64
C GLU A 158 17.93 11.67 3.97
N ARG A 159 17.99 11.64 2.64
CA ARG A 159 19.22 11.94 1.87
C ARG A 159 19.75 13.35 2.13
N PHE A 160 18.88 14.36 2.19
CA PHE A 160 19.29 15.73 2.47
C PHE A 160 19.89 15.87 3.89
N LEU A 161 19.32 15.19 4.86
CA LEU A 161 19.82 15.22 6.24
C LEU A 161 21.16 14.48 6.39
N GLU A 162 21.33 13.35 5.71
CA GLU A 162 22.60 12.61 5.68
C GLU A 162 23.71 13.45 5.02
N ASN A 163 23.43 14.05 3.87
CA ASN A 163 24.40 14.89 3.16
C ASN A 163 24.73 16.17 3.95
N GLY A 164 23.77 16.78 4.62
CA GLY A 164 23.98 17.94 5.47
C GLY A 164 24.83 17.63 6.70
N ALA A 165 24.63 16.48 7.34
CA ALA A 165 25.44 16.01 8.44
C ALA A 165 26.88 15.70 8.01
N PHE A 166 27.08 15.11 6.84
CA PHE A 166 28.41 14.79 6.29
C PHE A 166 29.20 16.07 5.94
N GLY A 167 28.52 17.08 5.38
CA GLY A 167 29.12 18.39 5.07
C GLY A 167 29.57 19.14 6.35
N ALA A 168 28.79 19.06 7.42
CA ALA A 168 29.15 19.65 8.70
C ALA A 168 30.38 18.99 9.35
N TYR A 169 30.52 17.64 9.21
CA TYR A 169 31.69 16.91 9.69
C TYR A 169 32.97 17.25 8.94
N GLN A 170 32.91 17.44 7.62
CA GLN A 170 34.08 17.82 6.84
C GLN A 170 34.54 19.25 7.11
N GLY A 171 33.63 20.14 7.49
CA GLY A 171 33.98 21.53 7.89
C GLY A 171 34.75 21.62 9.21
N VAL A 172 34.55 20.68 10.12
CA VAL A 172 35.22 20.65 11.44
C VAL A 172 36.64 20.08 11.36
N PHE A 173 36.92 19.22 10.35
CA PHE A 173 38.22 18.54 10.16
C PHE A 173 39.11 19.20 9.08
N ARG A 174 38.88 20.47 8.72
CA ARG A 174 39.84 21.19 7.89
C ARG A 174 41.04 21.55 8.75
N PRO A 175 42.25 20.99 8.54
CA PRO A 175 43.42 21.43 9.27
C PRO A 175 43.65 22.92 8.98
N ARG A 176 43.74 23.70 10.03
CA ARG A 176 44.12 25.11 9.96
C ARG A 176 45.53 25.12 9.38
N GLY A 177 45.64 25.62 8.15
CA GLY A 177 46.93 25.77 7.50
C GLY A 177 47.79 26.64 8.40
N ASP A 178 48.95 26.08 8.78
CA ASP A 178 50.01 26.84 9.46
C ASP A 178 50.54 27.85 8.41
N ASP A 179 50.31 29.14 8.71
CA ASP A 179 51.02 30.26 8.13
C ASP A 179 52.23 30.63 9.04
#